data_6b384163b7c39a4e1b6caddb3d33a910
#
_entry.id   6b384163b7c39a4e1b6caddb3d33a910
#
_cell.length_a   1.000
_cell.length_b   1.000
_cell.length_c   1.000
_cell.angle_alpha   90.00
_cell.angle_beta   90.00
_cell.angle_gamma   90.00
#
_symmetry.space_group_name_H-M   'P 1'
#
loop_
_entity.id
_entity.type
_entity.pdbx_description
1 polymer ?
#
loop_
_entity_poly.entity_id
_entity_poly.type
_entity_poly.pdbx_seq_one_letter_code
_entity_poly.pdbx_strand_id
1 'polypeptide(L)'
;FESVQSAVKVNVTGGGSGTGYKNAESGVSDLGMISEEFNQSKAESCTSGVVAKDGIAVIVNKANPIDGMSLETLKNIYNVDAGENAVKTWNQVK
;
A
#
# COMPACT_ATOMS: atom_id res chain seq x y z
N PHE A 1 20.74 -2.13 11.27
CA PHE A 1 21.83 -2.10 10.26
C PHE A 1 23.07 -1.38 10.80
N GLU A 2 22.95 -0.14 11.24
CA GLU A 2 24.10 0.67 11.72
C GLU A 2 24.84 0.06 12.93
N SER A 3 24.18 -0.73 13.75
CA SER A 3 24.82 -1.48 14.86
C SER A 3 25.79 -2.57 14.38
N VAL A 4 25.64 -3.02 13.14
CA VAL A 4 26.49 -4.03 12.49
C VAL A 4 27.48 -3.40 11.53
N GLN A 5 27.10 -2.28 10.91
CA GLN A 5 27.87 -1.50 9.94
C GLN A 5 27.98 -0.04 10.37
N SER A 6 28.80 0.22 11.38
CA SER A 6 28.94 1.53 12.02
C SER A 6 29.54 2.63 11.11
N ALA A 7 30.20 2.23 10.02
CA ALA A 7 30.73 3.16 9.02
C ALA A 7 29.68 3.70 8.04
N VAL A 8 28.47 3.13 8.05
CA VAL A 8 27.36 3.52 7.17
C VAL A 8 26.28 4.19 7.99
N LYS A 9 25.84 5.36 7.57
CA LYS A 9 24.66 6.06 8.13
C LYS A 9 23.46 5.85 7.23
N VAL A 10 22.32 5.52 7.82
CA VAL A 10 21.06 5.30 7.10
C VAL A 10 20.04 6.33 7.55
N ASN A 11 19.65 7.21 6.64
CA ASN A 11 18.58 8.17 6.85
C ASN A 11 17.30 7.65 6.19
N VAL A 12 16.24 7.44 6.97
CA VAL A 12 14.94 6.96 6.47
C VAL A 12 13.93 8.10 6.51
N THR A 13 13.39 8.43 5.35
CA THR A 13 12.33 9.43 5.20
C THR A 13 11.05 8.73 4.77
N GLY A 14 9.96 8.96 5.49
CA GLY A 14 8.65 8.44 5.14
C GLY A 14 8.06 9.12 3.90
N GLY A 15 7.06 8.47 3.31
CA GLY A 15 6.31 8.96 2.15
C GLY A 15 5.54 7.83 1.49
N GLY A 16 4.69 8.15 0.52
CA GLY A 16 4.01 7.14 -0.30
C GLY A 16 4.92 6.63 -1.43
N SER A 17 4.47 5.58 -2.14
CA SER A 17 5.20 4.97 -3.27
C SER A 17 5.60 5.98 -4.35
N GLY A 18 4.76 6.99 -4.63
CA GLY A 18 5.09 8.07 -5.56
C GLY A 18 6.34 8.86 -5.15
N THR A 19 6.53 9.11 -3.84
CA THR A 19 7.74 9.75 -3.31
C THR A 19 8.95 8.83 -3.46
N GLY A 20 8.77 7.52 -3.21
CA GLY A 20 9.81 6.51 -3.42
C GLY A 20 10.33 6.51 -4.85
N TYR A 21 9.44 6.43 -5.83
CA TYR A 21 9.81 6.52 -7.25
C TYR A 21 10.56 7.81 -7.59
N LYS A 22 9.95 8.96 -7.26
CA LYS A 22 10.50 10.27 -7.60
C LYS A 22 11.90 10.49 -7.02
N ASN A 23 12.09 10.14 -5.74
CA ASN A 23 13.37 10.40 -5.07
C ASN A 23 14.47 9.47 -5.56
N ALA A 24 14.17 8.20 -5.84
CA ALA A 24 15.14 7.29 -6.44
C ALA A 24 15.50 7.70 -7.86
N GLU A 25 14.52 8.00 -8.71
CA GLU A 25 14.73 8.41 -10.10
C GLU A 25 15.57 9.69 -10.22
N SER A 26 15.34 10.66 -9.32
CA SER A 26 16.07 11.93 -9.30
C SER A 26 17.42 11.87 -8.55
N GLY A 27 17.78 10.73 -7.96
CA GLY A 27 19.01 10.58 -7.17
C GLY A 27 19.00 11.33 -5.83
N VAL A 28 17.83 11.80 -5.37
CA VAL A 28 17.68 12.41 -4.03
C VAL A 28 17.82 11.35 -2.93
N SER A 29 17.41 10.13 -3.21
CA SER A 29 17.61 8.97 -2.34
C SER A 29 18.31 7.85 -3.10
N ASP A 30 19.20 7.14 -2.44
CA ASP A 30 19.88 5.96 -2.99
C ASP A 30 18.90 4.79 -3.19
N LEU A 31 17.88 4.70 -2.32
CA LEU A 31 16.84 3.68 -2.36
C LEU A 31 15.47 4.33 -2.24
N GLY A 32 14.55 3.97 -3.12
CA GLY A 32 13.13 4.32 -3.06
C GLY A 32 12.30 3.14 -2.56
N MET A 33 11.46 3.37 -1.56
CA MET A 33 10.54 2.35 -1.03
C MET A 33 9.17 2.49 -1.69
N ILE A 34 8.63 1.38 -2.20
CA ILE A 34 7.30 1.31 -2.79
C ILE A 34 6.57 0.09 -2.23
N SER A 35 5.26 0.20 -2.04
CA SER A 35 4.35 -0.87 -1.60
C SER A 35 3.34 -1.26 -2.70
N GLU A 36 3.78 -1.22 -3.93
CA GLU A 36 3.04 -1.62 -5.12
C GLU A 36 3.96 -2.40 -6.06
N GLU A 37 3.40 -3.02 -7.09
CA GLU A 37 4.20 -3.62 -8.16
C GLU A 37 5.01 -2.54 -8.88
N PHE A 38 6.30 -2.81 -9.11
CA PHE A 38 7.20 -1.83 -9.73
C PHE A 38 6.76 -1.51 -11.16
N ASN A 39 6.63 -0.23 -11.45
CA ASN A 39 6.30 0.27 -12.77
C ASN A 39 7.49 1.04 -13.35
N GLN A 40 8.15 0.44 -14.35
CA GLN A 40 9.34 1.00 -15.01
C GLN A 40 9.10 2.40 -15.57
N SER A 41 7.88 2.73 -16.03
CA SER A 41 7.59 4.06 -16.57
C SER A 41 7.58 5.19 -15.53
N LYS A 42 7.55 4.85 -14.24
CA LYS A 42 7.62 5.82 -13.14
C LYS A 42 9.06 6.10 -12.68
N ALA A 43 10.01 5.24 -13.04
CA ALA A 43 11.43 5.38 -12.71
C ALA A 43 12.27 4.58 -13.72
N GLU A 44 12.49 5.18 -14.89
CA GLU A 44 13.09 4.52 -16.06
C GLU A 44 14.54 4.12 -15.83
N SER A 45 15.29 4.90 -15.04
CA SER A 45 16.69 4.65 -14.71
C SER A 45 16.88 3.70 -13.52
N CYS A 46 15.79 3.31 -12.85
CA CYS A 46 15.85 2.48 -11.65
C CYS A 46 15.62 0.99 -11.95
N THR A 47 16.14 0.15 -11.06
CA THR A 47 15.81 -1.28 -10.98
C THR A 47 15.09 -1.55 -9.66
N SER A 48 14.36 -2.65 -9.56
CA SER A 48 13.61 -3.01 -8.36
C SER A 48 13.97 -4.38 -7.82
N GLY A 49 13.82 -4.54 -6.51
CA GLY A 49 13.92 -5.83 -5.82
C GLY A 49 12.82 -5.94 -4.76
N VAL A 50 12.15 -7.07 -4.72
CA VAL A 50 11.13 -7.35 -3.70
C VAL A 50 11.82 -7.75 -2.41
N VAL A 51 11.57 -7.01 -1.32
CA VAL A 51 12.16 -7.26 0.01
C VAL A 51 11.17 -7.91 0.97
N ALA A 52 9.86 -7.70 0.77
CA ALA A 52 8.79 -8.26 1.60
C ALA A 52 7.48 -8.30 0.82
N LYS A 53 6.50 -9.02 1.35
CA LYS A 53 5.11 -8.96 0.88
C LYS A 53 4.32 -8.11 1.87
N ASP A 54 3.50 -7.21 1.35
CA ASP A 54 2.59 -6.38 2.12
C ASP A 54 1.16 -6.89 1.98
N GLY A 55 0.30 -6.53 2.92
CA GLY A 55 -1.10 -6.91 2.92
C GLY A 55 -1.99 -5.83 3.52
N ILE A 56 -3.20 -5.73 3.02
CA ILE A 56 -4.24 -4.84 3.54
C ILE A 56 -5.26 -5.67 4.30
N ALA A 57 -5.50 -5.34 5.57
CA ALA A 57 -6.54 -5.92 6.37
C ALA A 57 -7.67 -4.91 6.61
N VAL A 58 -8.89 -5.33 6.35
CA VAL A 58 -10.07 -4.54 6.72
C VAL A 58 -10.43 -4.87 8.16
N ILE A 59 -10.49 -3.86 8.99
CA ILE A 59 -10.84 -3.99 10.41
C ILE A 59 -12.16 -3.28 10.69
N VAL A 60 -12.95 -3.87 11.57
CA VAL A 60 -14.21 -3.29 12.06
C VAL A 60 -14.21 -3.27 13.58
N ASN A 61 -15.10 -2.46 14.17
CA ASN A 61 -15.27 -2.46 15.61
C ASN A 61 -15.68 -3.85 16.12
N LYS A 62 -15.15 -4.28 17.26
CA LYS A 62 -15.44 -5.58 17.85
C LYS A 62 -16.94 -5.82 18.14
N ALA A 63 -17.70 -4.76 18.35
CA ALA A 63 -19.16 -4.83 18.53
C ALA A 63 -19.93 -5.01 17.21
N ASN A 64 -19.26 -4.98 16.06
CA ASN A 64 -19.90 -5.22 14.77
C ASN A 64 -20.21 -6.71 14.62
N PRO A 65 -21.46 -7.08 14.30
CA PRO A 65 -21.88 -8.48 14.25
C PRO A 65 -21.43 -9.24 13.00
N ILE A 66 -20.71 -8.61 12.06
CA ILE A 66 -20.24 -9.29 10.85
C ILE A 66 -18.97 -10.10 11.14
N ASP A 67 -18.93 -11.34 10.67
CA ASP A 67 -17.79 -12.25 10.80
C ASP A 67 -16.85 -12.19 9.59
N GLY A 68 -17.29 -11.60 8.50
CA GLY A 68 -16.52 -11.48 7.27
C GLY A 68 -17.33 -10.87 6.14
N MET A 69 -16.70 -10.69 4.99
CA MET A 69 -17.37 -10.24 3.77
C MET A 69 -16.61 -10.72 2.52
N SER A 70 -17.32 -10.81 1.40
CA SER A 70 -16.71 -11.11 0.12
C SER A 70 -15.93 -9.90 -0.44
N LEU A 71 -14.98 -10.14 -1.33
CA LEU A 71 -14.29 -9.07 -2.05
C LEU A 71 -15.25 -8.23 -2.90
N GLU A 72 -16.30 -8.85 -3.44
CA GLU A 72 -17.36 -8.14 -4.17
C GLU A 72 -18.13 -7.19 -3.27
N THR A 73 -18.53 -7.64 -2.08
CA THR A 73 -19.15 -6.77 -1.07
C THR A 73 -18.24 -5.62 -0.71
N LEU A 74 -16.97 -5.89 -0.43
CA LEU A 74 -15.98 -4.87 -0.11
C LEU A 74 -15.83 -3.85 -1.25
N LYS A 75 -15.76 -4.32 -2.50
CA LYS A 75 -15.75 -3.46 -3.68
C LYS A 75 -16.98 -2.54 -3.73
N ASN A 76 -18.17 -3.08 -3.49
CA ASN A 76 -19.42 -2.33 -3.55
C ASN A 76 -19.60 -1.33 -2.39
N ILE A 77 -18.87 -1.49 -1.29
CA ILE A 77 -18.78 -0.49 -0.22
C ILE A 77 -18.01 0.74 -0.67
N TYR A 78 -16.90 0.55 -1.38
CA TYR A 78 -15.97 1.64 -1.71
C TYR A 78 -16.12 2.17 -3.15
N ASN A 79 -16.85 1.46 -4.02
CA ASN A 79 -17.04 1.87 -5.40
C ASN A 79 -18.11 2.97 -5.51
N VAL A 80 -17.72 4.16 -5.88
CA VAL A 80 -18.64 5.30 -6.09
C VAL A 80 -19.63 5.06 -7.22
N ASP A 81 -19.29 4.19 -8.18
CA ASP A 81 -20.11 3.85 -9.34
C ASP A 81 -20.89 2.54 -9.15
N ALA A 82 -21.01 2.04 -7.92
CA ALA A 82 -21.72 0.78 -7.64
C ALA A 82 -23.23 0.85 -7.93
N GLY A 83 -23.82 2.05 -8.03
CA GLY A 83 -25.22 2.26 -8.34
C GLY A 83 -26.15 1.51 -7.37
N GLU A 84 -27.02 0.64 -7.91
CA GLU A 84 -27.93 -0.20 -7.12
C GLU A 84 -27.22 -1.27 -6.27
N ASN A 85 -25.99 -1.64 -6.63
CA ASN A 85 -25.17 -2.58 -5.89
C ASN A 85 -24.44 -1.97 -4.70
N ALA A 86 -24.56 -0.65 -4.50
CA ALA A 86 -23.89 0.05 -3.41
C ALA A 86 -24.34 -0.49 -2.04
N VAL A 87 -23.38 -0.91 -1.22
CA VAL A 87 -23.61 -1.34 0.15
C VAL A 87 -23.51 -0.13 1.07
N LYS A 88 -24.62 0.23 1.70
CA LYS A 88 -24.76 1.45 2.52
C LYS A 88 -24.92 1.16 4.00
N THR A 89 -25.30 -0.04 4.36
CA THR A 89 -25.58 -0.44 5.74
C THR A 89 -25.04 -1.85 6.02
N TRP A 90 -24.69 -2.10 7.28
CA TRP A 90 -24.09 -3.37 7.69
C TRP A 90 -24.98 -4.61 7.46
N ASN A 91 -26.30 -4.45 7.50
CA ASN A 91 -27.24 -5.55 7.23
C ASN A 91 -27.29 -5.97 5.76
N GLN A 92 -26.66 -5.24 4.86
CA GLN A 92 -26.48 -5.59 3.44
C GLN A 92 -25.21 -6.41 3.20
N VAL A 93 -24.33 -6.50 4.19
CA VAL A 93 -23.11 -7.32 4.13
C VAL A 93 -23.49 -8.78 4.34
N LYS A 94 -23.17 -9.63 3.36
CA LYS A 94 -23.42 -11.08 3.37
C LYS A 94 -22.12 -11.83 3.14
#